data_e47a74184a372a6e35c0bbcf203a72ee
#
_entry.id   e47a74184a372a6e35c0bbcf203a72ee
#
_cell.length_a   1.000
_cell.length_b   1.000
_cell.length_c   1.000
_cell.angle_alpha   90.00
_cell.angle_beta   90.00
_cell.angle_gamma   90.00
#
_symmetry.space_group_name_H-M   'P 1'
#
loop_
_entity.id
_entity.type
_entity.pdbx_description
1 polymer ?
#
loop_
_entity_poly.entity_id
_entity_poly.type
_entity_poly.pdbx_seq_one_letter_code
_entity_poly.pdbx_strand_id
1 'polypeptide(L)'
;MYAIIFLNLSKERKTSKVKMDCNICCEAINGTNPVVKCDFCEFDSCNRCTERYLLESHDDAHCMNCKKGWTADILHKKMTKVFVSKKYKKHREDVLLDREKSMIPQTQPDVEAELQRRERNKLITELKSRERELLKQIRETRQSIYDVDNGDEIRSDESKRFQYTRKCPAENCKGFLDMKWTCGICETLVCSKCNEPKGENHECNPDDVETMKLLKRDSKPCPACGMLITKIDGCDQMWCTAENCHTAFSWKTGQKVYGNIHNPHFIQFTLQGGRLERDVGDIPCGGIPDYWIIVNRMDELRKIHPGEETLLMKKQLTWFNRLLRHLEAIELHAPPAVNNTDIRVQFMLNELPECKFKFELQKREKRAKKKKEFLDVTTMFVHTGSDILRHIVDLLPLARYVRVDMDAIREQIEIINKLRKYANSQYERIGKIFACVPPYISRDLEYFRHKPKTDR
;
A
#
# COMPACT_ATOMS: atom_id res chain seq x y z
N MET A 1 -22.00 14.02 -10.72
CA MET A 1 -23.20 13.86 -11.59
C MET A 1 -23.44 12.37 -11.84
N TYR A 2 -23.60 11.55 -10.77
CA TYR A 2 -23.96 10.13 -10.80
C TYR A 2 -24.81 9.81 -9.57
N ALA A 3 -25.98 10.36 -9.49
CA ALA A 3 -27.03 9.91 -8.57
C ALA A 3 -28.35 10.06 -9.28
N ILE A 4 -29.24 9.10 -9.05
CA ILE A 4 -30.60 9.01 -9.56
C ILE A 4 -30.74 8.09 -10.79
N ILE A 5 -30.73 6.79 -10.56
CA ILE A 5 -31.59 5.83 -11.25
C ILE A 5 -31.81 4.62 -10.31
N PHE A 6 -32.72 4.73 -9.38
CA PHE A 6 -33.40 3.58 -8.77
C PHE A 6 -34.72 4.08 -8.22
N LEU A 7 -35.79 3.81 -8.94
CA LEU A 7 -37.12 3.47 -8.44
C LEU A 7 -38.12 3.59 -9.60
N ASN A 8 -38.41 2.47 -10.25
CA ASN A 8 -39.72 2.20 -10.76
C ASN A 8 -39.80 0.70 -11.17
N LEU A 9 -40.27 -0.12 -10.25
CA LEU A 9 -40.77 -1.45 -10.54
C LEU A 9 -42.29 -1.36 -10.64
N SER A 10 -42.77 -0.96 -11.81
CA SER A 10 -44.18 -1.13 -12.19
C SER A 10 -44.35 -2.47 -12.94
N LYS A 11 -45.33 -3.21 -12.50
CA LYS A 11 -45.80 -4.48 -13.05
C LYS A 11 -45.89 -4.43 -14.58
N GLU A 12 -45.04 -5.17 -15.26
CA GLU A 12 -45.17 -5.35 -16.69
C GLU A 12 -46.03 -6.56 -17.04
N ARG A 13 -46.96 -6.27 -17.91
CA ARG A 13 -47.91 -7.20 -18.54
C ARG A 13 -47.15 -8.24 -19.38
N LYS A 14 -47.70 -9.44 -19.45
CA LYS A 14 -47.29 -10.50 -20.40
C LYS A 14 -47.40 -9.99 -21.83
N THR A 15 -46.28 -9.57 -22.42
CA THR A 15 -46.20 -9.26 -23.84
C THR A 15 -45.78 -10.50 -24.62
N SER A 16 -46.39 -10.67 -25.79
CA SER A 16 -46.10 -11.69 -26.79
C SER A 16 -44.61 -11.87 -27.03
N LYS A 17 -44.12 -13.12 -27.03
CA LYS A 17 -42.71 -13.46 -27.36
C LYS A 17 -42.40 -13.02 -28.79
N VAL A 18 -41.83 -11.84 -28.96
CA VAL A 18 -41.16 -11.46 -30.20
C VAL A 18 -39.97 -12.44 -30.35
N LYS A 19 -39.94 -13.21 -31.45
CA LYS A 19 -38.78 -14.01 -31.82
C LYS A 19 -37.63 -13.02 -32.07
N MET A 20 -36.67 -12.99 -31.19
CA MET A 20 -35.45 -12.21 -31.37
C MET A 20 -34.37 -13.13 -31.94
N ASP A 21 -33.74 -12.71 -33.01
CA ASP A 21 -32.61 -13.40 -33.60
C ASP A 21 -31.29 -12.84 -33.03
N CYS A 22 -30.26 -13.66 -32.98
CA CYS A 22 -28.94 -13.24 -32.50
C CYS A 22 -28.28 -12.29 -33.52
N ASN A 23 -27.80 -11.15 -33.07
CA ASN A 23 -27.10 -10.17 -33.91
C ASN A 23 -25.79 -10.66 -34.54
N ILE A 24 -25.29 -11.85 -34.15
CA ILE A 24 -24.01 -12.41 -34.62
C ILE A 24 -24.24 -13.60 -35.56
N CYS A 25 -25.01 -14.62 -35.16
CA CYS A 25 -25.21 -15.82 -35.95
C CYS A 25 -26.57 -15.85 -36.68
N CYS A 26 -27.42 -14.86 -36.44
CA CYS A 26 -28.77 -14.77 -37.00
C CYS A 26 -29.68 -15.98 -36.68
N GLU A 27 -29.30 -16.81 -35.69
CA GLU A 27 -30.14 -17.89 -35.19
C GLU A 27 -31.16 -17.38 -34.17
N ALA A 28 -32.32 -18.02 -34.12
CA ALA A 28 -33.38 -17.66 -33.18
C ALA A 28 -32.94 -17.88 -31.72
N ILE A 29 -33.11 -16.86 -30.90
CA ILE A 29 -32.89 -16.94 -29.45
C ILE A 29 -34.08 -17.68 -28.83
N ASN A 30 -33.79 -18.72 -28.06
CA ASN A 30 -34.79 -19.58 -27.44
C ASN A 30 -34.37 -20.06 -26.05
N GLY A 31 -35.19 -20.87 -25.38
CA GLY A 31 -34.89 -21.36 -24.02
C GLY A 31 -33.62 -22.21 -23.91
N THR A 32 -33.16 -22.85 -25.00
CA THR A 32 -31.91 -23.63 -25.03
C THR A 32 -30.71 -22.79 -25.40
N ASN A 33 -30.91 -21.63 -26.02
CA ASN A 33 -29.87 -20.66 -26.39
C ASN A 33 -30.36 -19.25 -26.01
N PRO A 34 -30.35 -18.90 -24.70
CA PRO A 34 -30.90 -17.64 -24.19
C PRO A 34 -30.07 -16.43 -24.63
N VAL A 35 -30.72 -15.26 -24.58
CA VAL A 35 -30.03 -13.98 -24.81
C VAL A 35 -29.10 -13.65 -23.66
N VAL A 36 -27.92 -13.14 -24.02
CA VAL A 36 -26.95 -12.54 -23.08
C VAL A 36 -26.88 -11.06 -23.40
N LYS A 37 -27.44 -10.24 -22.51
CA LYS A 37 -27.40 -8.77 -22.59
C LYS A 37 -26.23 -8.20 -21.82
N CYS A 38 -25.56 -7.18 -22.36
CA CYS A 38 -24.57 -6.43 -21.65
C CYS A 38 -25.25 -5.37 -20.76
N ASP A 39 -24.83 -5.27 -19.49
CA ASP A 39 -25.37 -4.27 -18.56
C ASP A 39 -24.81 -2.84 -18.80
N PHE A 40 -23.84 -2.69 -19.71
CA PHE A 40 -23.16 -1.42 -19.95
C PHE A 40 -23.45 -0.77 -21.31
N CYS A 41 -23.81 -1.55 -22.32
CA CYS A 41 -24.04 -1.03 -23.68
C CYS A 41 -25.26 -1.65 -24.37
N GLU A 42 -26.08 -2.39 -23.63
CA GLU A 42 -27.33 -3.04 -24.13
C GLU A 42 -27.13 -3.99 -25.30
N PHE A 43 -25.89 -4.32 -25.67
CA PHE A 43 -25.60 -5.27 -26.75
C PHE A 43 -26.10 -6.66 -26.40
N ASP A 44 -26.82 -7.26 -27.35
CA ASP A 44 -27.45 -8.57 -27.21
C ASP A 44 -26.79 -9.59 -28.13
N SER A 45 -26.52 -10.78 -27.60
CA SER A 45 -26.07 -11.94 -28.36
C SER A 45 -26.64 -13.23 -27.77
N CYS A 46 -26.64 -14.32 -28.54
CA CYS A 46 -27.04 -15.60 -28.00
C CYS A 46 -25.93 -16.22 -27.14
N ASN A 47 -26.30 -17.09 -26.21
CA ASN A 47 -25.36 -17.74 -25.30
C ASN A 47 -24.25 -18.47 -26.03
N ARG A 48 -24.50 -19.15 -27.14
CA ARG A 48 -23.50 -19.87 -27.94
C ARG A 48 -22.41 -18.91 -28.50
N CYS A 49 -22.84 -17.79 -29.09
CA CYS A 49 -21.89 -16.79 -29.60
C CYS A 49 -21.05 -16.19 -28.51
N THR A 50 -21.64 -15.91 -27.34
CA THR A 50 -20.92 -15.41 -26.18
C THR A 50 -19.96 -16.46 -25.64
N GLU A 51 -20.37 -17.74 -25.51
CA GLU A 51 -19.47 -18.82 -25.08
C GLU A 51 -18.26 -18.93 -26.00
N ARG A 52 -18.48 -18.95 -27.32
CA ARG A 52 -17.44 -19.06 -28.34
C ARG A 52 -16.46 -17.89 -28.23
N TYR A 53 -16.97 -16.67 -28.17
CA TYR A 53 -16.16 -15.47 -28.02
C TYR A 53 -15.26 -15.52 -26.77
N LEU A 54 -15.83 -15.89 -25.60
CA LEU A 54 -15.10 -15.98 -24.35
C LEU A 54 -14.02 -17.08 -24.35
N LEU A 55 -14.20 -18.14 -25.16
CA LEU A 55 -13.20 -19.21 -25.33
C LEU A 55 -12.14 -18.87 -26.38
N GLU A 56 -12.35 -17.90 -27.24
CA GLU A 56 -11.36 -17.40 -28.20
C GLU A 56 -10.55 -16.22 -27.63
N SER A 57 -11.07 -15.55 -26.59
CA SER A 57 -10.42 -14.39 -25.97
C SER A 57 -9.35 -14.80 -24.95
N HIS A 58 -8.19 -14.18 -25.01
CA HIS A 58 -7.12 -14.35 -24.04
C HIS A 58 -7.27 -13.45 -22.80
N ASP A 59 -8.17 -12.45 -22.88
CA ASP A 59 -8.47 -11.53 -21.79
C ASP A 59 -9.44 -12.12 -20.77
N ASP A 60 -9.61 -11.40 -19.66
CA ASP A 60 -10.69 -11.69 -18.71
C ASP A 60 -12.05 -11.51 -19.36
N ALA A 61 -13.08 -12.18 -18.82
CA ALA A 61 -14.44 -12.10 -19.35
C ALA A 61 -14.87 -10.64 -19.51
N HIS A 62 -15.34 -10.29 -20.71
CA HIS A 62 -15.78 -8.94 -21.06
C HIS A 62 -16.85 -8.96 -22.16
N CYS A 63 -17.51 -7.82 -22.36
CA CYS A 63 -18.50 -7.67 -23.43
C CYS A 63 -17.82 -7.65 -24.81
N MET A 64 -18.39 -8.35 -25.79
CA MET A 64 -17.91 -8.35 -27.18
C MET A 64 -17.88 -6.98 -27.81
N ASN A 65 -18.86 -6.12 -27.48
CA ASN A 65 -19.01 -4.81 -28.09
C ASN A 65 -18.23 -3.74 -27.35
N CYS A 66 -18.59 -3.43 -26.10
CA CYS A 66 -17.98 -2.31 -25.36
C CYS A 66 -16.67 -2.66 -24.64
N LYS A 67 -16.24 -3.91 -24.69
CA LYS A 67 -15.00 -4.42 -24.03
C LYS A 67 -14.93 -4.22 -22.52
N LYS A 68 -16.01 -3.78 -21.88
CA LYS A 68 -16.05 -3.66 -20.41
C LYS A 68 -15.98 -5.03 -19.75
N GLY A 69 -15.06 -5.17 -18.80
CA GLY A 69 -14.82 -6.41 -18.06
C GLY A 69 -16.03 -6.83 -17.22
N TRP A 70 -16.29 -8.13 -17.18
CA TRP A 70 -17.32 -8.73 -16.34
C TRP A 70 -16.72 -9.21 -15.03
N THR A 71 -17.32 -8.81 -13.92
CA THR A 71 -16.99 -9.39 -12.61
C THR A 71 -17.43 -10.86 -12.56
N ALA A 72 -16.93 -11.61 -11.59
CA ALA A 72 -17.33 -13.01 -11.42
C ALA A 72 -18.85 -13.14 -11.24
N ASP A 73 -19.49 -12.19 -10.55
CA ASP A 73 -20.95 -12.15 -10.38
C ASP A 73 -21.71 -11.98 -11.72
N ILE A 74 -21.27 -11.03 -12.55
CA ILE A 74 -21.86 -10.82 -13.89
C ILE A 74 -21.70 -12.08 -14.74
N LEU A 75 -20.52 -12.68 -14.75
CA LEU A 75 -20.24 -13.89 -15.51
C LEU A 75 -21.14 -15.06 -15.06
N HIS A 76 -21.28 -15.28 -13.74
CA HIS A 76 -22.15 -16.34 -13.20
C HIS A 76 -23.65 -16.10 -13.42
N LYS A 77 -24.09 -14.84 -13.52
CA LYS A 77 -25.49 -14.51 -13.85
C LYS A 77 -25.83 -14.71 -15.32
N LYS A 78 -24.89 -14.36 -16.19
CA LYS A 78 -25.11 -14.33 -17.64
C LYS A 78 -24.86 -15.69 -18.31
N MET A 79 -23.92 -16.47 -17.76
CA MET A 79 -23.46 -17.72 -18.33
C MET A 79 -23.91 -18.93 -17.51
N THR A 80 -24.02 -20.11 -18.16
CA THR A 80 -24.37 -21.33 -17.47
C THR A 80 -23.30 -21.77 -16.47
N LYS A 81 -23.73 -22.34 -15.33
CA LYS A 81 -22.79 -22.86 -14.32
C LYS A 81 -21.80 -23.88 -14.90
N VAL A 82 -22.28 -24.74 -15.82
CA VAL A 82 -21.45 -25.75 -16.48
C VAL A 82 -20.40 -25.11 -17.36
N PHE A 83 -20.74 -24.07 -18.11
CA PHE A 83 -19.77 -23.33 -18.91
C PHE A 83 -18.69 -22.71 -18.04
N VAL A 84 -19.07 -21.94 -17.03
CA VAL A 84 -18.13 -21.22 -16.16
C VAL A 84 -17.23 -22.18 -15.39
N SER A 85 -17.80 -23.28 -14.83
CA SER A 85 -17.04 -24.20 -13.96
C SER A 85 -16.18 -25.22 -14.71
N LYS A 86 -16.46 -25.49 -15.99
CA LYS A 86 -15.72 -26.49 -16.78
C LYS A 86 -14.98 -25.87 -17.96
N LYS A 87 -15.73 -25.41 -19.00
CA LYS A 87 -15.14 -24.95 -20.27
C LYS A 87 -14.31 -23.68 -20.08
N TYR A 88 -14.91 -22.63 -19.53
CA TYR A 88 -14.24 -21.36 -19.32
C TYR A 88 -13.10 -21.47 -18.31
N LYS A 89 -13.30 -22.25 -17.25
CA LYS A 89 -12.24 -22.52 -16.28
C LYS A 89 -11.02 -23.16 -16.95
N LYS A 90 -11.21 -24.22 -17.76
CA LYS A 90 -10.11 -24.88 -18.47
C LYS A 90 -9.40 -23.93 -19.43
N HIS A 91 -10.17 -23.18 -20.21
CA HIS A 91 -9.62 -22.17 -21.11
C HIS A 91 -8.74 -21.15 -20.36
N ARG A 92 -9.23 -20.62 -19.23
CA ARG A 92 -8.43 -19.68 -18.42
C ARG A 92 -7.15 -20.30 -17.85
N GLU A 93 -7.21 -21.57 -17.46
CA GLU A 93 -6.01 -22.31 -17.04
C GLU A 93 -4.96 -22.41 -18.16
N ASP A 94 -5.41 -22.65 -19.40
CA ASP A 94 -4.53 -22.75 -20.57
C ASP A 94 -3.94 -21.37 -20.90
N VAL A 95 -4.77 -20.33 -20.96
CA VAL A 95 -4.32 -18.93 -21.20
C VAL A 95 -3.30 -18.47 -20.16
N LEU A 96 -3.52 -18.76 -18.87
CA LEU A 96 -2.57 -18.41 -17.82
C LEU A 96 -1.23 -19.14 -17.97
N LEU A 97 -1.28 -20.43 -18.30
CA LEU A 97 -0.10 -21.21 -18.54
C LEU A 97 0.71 -20.68 -19.72
N ASP A 98 0.05 -20.41 -20.85
CA ASP A 98 0.70 -19.90 -22.06
C ASP A 98 1.30 -18.51 -21.83
N ARG A 99 0.61 -17.65 -21.10
CA ARG A 99 1.12 -16.34 -20.68
C ARG A 99 2.39 -16.47 -19.84
N GLU A 100 2.39 -17.34 -18.83
CA GLU A 100 3.57 -17.53 -17.98
C GLU A 100 4.71 -18.23 -18.74
N LYS A 101 4.40 -19.16 -19.65
CA LYS A 101 5.39 -19.77 -20.53
C LYS A 101 6.05 -18.74 -21.46
N SER A 102 5.31 -17.79 -21.98
CA SER A 102 5.87 -16.71 -22.81
C SER A 102 6.86 -15.81 -22.06
N MET A 103 6.78 -15.74 -20.74
CA MET A 103 7.69 -14.98 -19.88
C MET A 103 8.90 -15.77 -19.39
N ILE A 104 9.03 -17.06 -19.73
CA ILE A 104 10.18 -17.91 -19.37
C ILE A 104 11.53 -17.31 -19.82
N PRO A 105 11.71 -16.82 -21.07
CA PRO A 105 12.98 -16.26 -21.47
C PRO A 105 13.43 -15.08 -20.59
N GLN A 106 12.48 -14.23 -20.14
CA GLN A 106 12.76 -13.09 -19.27
C GLN A 106 13.07 -13.52 -17.82
N THR A 107 12.74 -14.75 -17.45
CA THR A 107 12.99 -15.30 -16.10
C THR A 107 14.37 -15.95 -15.98
N GLN A 108 15.11 -16.12 -17.09
CA GLN A 108 16.44 -16.74 -17.08
C GLN A 108 17.43 -16.06 -16.10
N PRO A 109 17.55 -14.73 -16.04
CA PRO A 109 18.40 -14.07 -15.05
C PRO A 109 18.01 -14.38 -13.59
N ASP A 110 16.71 -14.51 -13.32
CA ASP A 110 16.22 -14.85 -11.97
C ASP A 110 16.60 -16.28 -11.58
N VAL A 111 16.61 -17.22 -12.56
CA VAL A 111 17.08 -18.61 -12.36
C VAL A 111 18.56 -18.62 -12.02
N GLU A 112 19.37 -17.88 -12.76
CA GLU A 112 20.81 -17.78 -12.52
C GLU A 112 21.11 -17.17 -11.15
N ALA A 113 20.40 -16.11 -10.79
CA ALA A 113 20.50 -15.48 -9.47
C ALA A 113 20.10 -16.46 -8.36
N GLU A 114 19.05 -17.25 -8.54
CA GLU A 114 18.60 -18.26 -7.57
C GLU A 114 19.64 -19.39 -7.42
N LEU A 115 20.23 -19.87 -8.51
CA LEU A 115 21.30 -20.87 -8.44
C LEU A 115 22.50 -20.34 -7.67
N GLN A 116 22.96 -19.11 -7.96
CA GLN A 116 24.05 -18.47 -7.23
C GLN A 116 23.71 -18.26 -5.76
N ARG A 117 22.44 -17.91 -5.44
CA ARG A 117 21.96 -17.78 -4.07
C ARG A 117 22.01 -19.12 -3.33
N ARG A 118 21.62 -20.21 -3.98
CA ARG A 118 21.67 -21.58 -3.42
C ARG A 118 23.10 -22.00 -3.14
N GLU A 119 24.03 -21.76 -4.06
CA GLU A 119 25.43 -22.05 -3.84
C GLU A 119 26.02 -21.24 -2.67
N ARG A 120 25.75 -19.94 -2.63
CA ARG A 120 26.16 -19.09 -1.49
C ARG A 120 25.59 -19.59 -0.18
N ASN A 121 24.32 -19.99 -0.14
CA ASN A 121 23.68 -20.48 1.09
C ASN A 121 24.30 -21.82 1.56
N LYS A 122 24.70 -22.72 0.62
CA LYS A 122 25.44 -23.93 0.95
C LYS A 122 26.78 -23.57 1.60
N LEU A 123 27.53 -22.68 0.96
CA LEU A 123 28.84 -22.24 1.48
C LEU A 123 28.68 -21.54 2.84
N ILE A 124 27.69 -20.67 3.01
CA ILE A 124 27.39 -20.03 4.30
C ILE A 124 27.08 -21.07 5.38
N THR A 125 26.34 -22.13 5.05
CA THR A 125 26.00 -23.20 6.00
C THR A 125 27.26 -23.98 6.41
N GLU A 126 28.12 -24.28 5.47
CA GLU A 126 29.42 -24.93 5.73
C GLU A 126 30.33 -24.04 6.58
N LEU A 127 30.45 -22.75 6.22
CA LEU A 127 31.29 -21.80 6.98
C LEU A 127 30.75 -21.61 8.41
N LYS A 128 29.42 -21.52 8.59
CA LYS A 128 28.80 -21.43 9.94
C LYS A 128 28.99 -22.72 10.76
N SER A 129 29.05 -23.86 10.09
CA SER A 129 29.38 -25.13 10.77
C SER A 129 30.81 -25.12 11.26
N ARG A 130 31.74 -24.68 10.39
CA ARG A 130 33.17 -24.57 10.72
C ARG A 130 33.40 -23.49 11.80
N GLU A 131 32.73 -22.35 11.73
CA GLU A 131 32.77 -21.32 12.76
C GLU A 131 32.37 -21.88 14.13
N ARG A 132 31.26 -22.64 14.21
CA ARG A 132 30.80 -23.26 15.46
C ARG A 132 31.84 -24.22 16.02
N GLU A 133 32.50 -25.00 15.16
CA GLU A 133 33.56 -25.91 15.57
C GLU A 133 34.79 -25.15 16.10
N LEU A 134 35.22 -24.10 15.38
CA LEU A 134 36.32 -23.24 15.84
C LEU A 134 35.99 -22.51 17.16
N LEU A 135 34.77 -22.03 17.33
CA LEU A 135 34.32 -21.41 18.58
C LEU A 135 34.30 -22.41 19.76
N LYS A 136 34.06 -23.70 19.47
CA LYS A 136 34.19 -24.75 20.47
C LYS A 136 35.67 -24.95 20.86
N GLN A 137 36.57 -25.04 19.89
CA GLN A 137 38.02 -25.16 20.11
C GLN A 137 38.60 -23.95 20.87
N ILE A 138 38.13 -22.73 20.52
CA ILE A 138 38.52 -21.49 21.25
C ILE A 138 38.05 -21.56 22.69
N ARG A 139 36.84 -22.04 22.97
CA ARG A 139 36.37 -22.21 24.37
C ARG A 139 37.19 -23.23 25.14
N GLU A 140 37.50 -24.36 24.53
CA GLU A 140 38.35 -25.39 25.14
C GLU A 140 39.76 -24.86 25.41
N THR A 141 40.34 -24.13 24.46
CA THR A 141 41.66 -23.49 24.62
C THR A 141 41.62 -22.39 25.68
N ARG A 142 40.58 -21.55 25.71
CA ARG A 142 40.41 -20.52 26.77
C ARG A 142 40.21 -21.14 28.14
N GLN A 143 39.52 -22.26 28.24
CA GLN A 143 39.40 -23.00 29.49
C GLN A 143 40.77 -23.54 29.92
N SER A 144 41.55 -24.09 29.00
CA SER A 144 42.91 -24.55 29.29
C SER A 144 43.86 -23.40 29.70
N ILE A 145 43.73 -22.23 29.09
CA ILE A 145 44.49 -21.01 29.47
C ILE A 145 44.04 -20.56 30.87
N TYR A 146 42.73 -20.52 31.15
CA TYR A 146 42.21 -20.15 32.47
C TYR A 146 42.69 -21.11 33.57
N ASP A 147 42.76 -22.40 33.27
CA ASP A 147 43.23 -23.44 34.19
C ASP A 147 44.76 -23.31 34.46
N VAL A 148 45.52 -22.72 33.52
CA VAL A 148 46.97 -22.44 33.67
C VAL A 148 47.23 -21.08 34.33
N ASP A 149 46.34 -20.08 34.14
CA ASP A 149 46.54 -18.68 34.48
C ASP A 149 45.82 -18.27 35.79
N ASN A 150 45.55 -19.20 36.70
CA ASN A 150 44.93 -18.91 37.99
C ASN A 150 45.77 -17.97 38.85
N GLY A 151 46.09 -16.80 38.33
CA GLY A 151 46.79 -15.71 39.00
C GLY A 151 46.68 -14.42 38.20
N ASP A 152 45.95 -13.47 38.79
CA ASP A 152 45.95 -12.04 38.57
C ASP A 152 44.99 -11.42 37.52
N GLU A 153 43.98 -10.73 38.09
CA GLU A 153 43.05 -9.81 37.43
C GLU A 153 43.78 -8.58 36.85
N ILE A 154 43.49 -8.27 35.58
CA ILE A 154 43.65 -6.90 35.07
C ILE A 154 42.33 -6.47 34.41
N ARG A 155 41.65 -5.55 35.06
CA ARG A 155 40.46 -4.85 34.52
C ARG A 155 40.91 -3.84 33.46
N SER A 156 40.38 -3.94 32.24
CA SER A 156 40.52 -2.90 31.21
C SER A 156 39.31 -2.00 31.15
N ASP A 157 39.59 -0.72 31.18
CA ASP A 157 38.67 0.42 31.25
C ASP A 157 37.90 0.65 29.95
N GLU A 158 36.58 0.50 30.00
CA GLU A 158 35.66 0.84 28.89
C GLU A 158 35.25 2.30 28.99
N SER A 159 36.02 3.22 28.44
CA SER A 159 35.46 4.55 28.14
C SER A 159 36.34 5.39 27.21
N LYS A 160 36.12 5.30 25.90
CA LYS A 160 36.41 6.41 24.97
C LYS A 160 35.71 6.16 23.63
N ARG A 161 34.40 6.43 23.57
CA ARG A 161 33.71 6.62 22.28
C ARG A 161 34.08 7.99 21.74
N PHE A 162 34.93 8.02 20.70
CA PHE A 162 35.29 9.25 20.00
C PHE A 162 34.08 9.80 19.22
N GLN A 163 33.76 11.08 19.42
CA GLN A 163 32.77 11.78 18.62
C GLN A 163 33.46 12.41 17.40
N TYR A 164 33.10 11.92 16.22
CA TYR A 164 33.54 12.47 14.95
C TYR A 164 32.55 13.55 14.48
N THR A 165 33.02 14.72 14.08
CA THR A 165 32.16 15.89 13.84
C THR A 165 32.14 16.40 12.40
N ARG A 166 33.14 16.13 11.56
CA ARG A 166 33.23 16.66 10.19
C ARG A 166 34.00 15.73 9.27
N LYS A 167 33.69 15.83 7.94
CA LYS A 167 34.41 15.11 6.89
C LYS A 167 35.80 15.68 6.71
N CYS A 168 36.80 14.83 6.46
CA CYS A 168 38.18 15.22 6.16
C CYS A 168 38.24 15.95 4.79
N PRO A 169 38.93 17.13 4.69
CA PRO A 169 39.08 17.88 3.44
C PRO A 169 40.19 17.35 2.52
N ALA A 170 41.02 16.39 2.98
CA ALA A 170 42.10 15.84 2.16
C ALA A 170 41.54 15.10 0.93
N GLU A 171 42.16 15.33 -0.24
CA GLU A 171 41.78 14.71 -1.48
C GLU A 171 41.78 13.17 -1.37
N ASN A 172 40.70 12.54 -1.86
CA ASN A 172 40.47 11.08 -1.80
C ASN A 172 40.30 10.46 -0.41
N CYS A 173 40.26 11.24 0.68
CA CYS A 173 39.97 10.73 2.01
C CYS A 173 38.47 10.70 2.33
N LYS A 174 37.95 9.53 2.74
CA LYS A 174 36.55 9.34 3.18
C LYS A 174 36.39 9.40 4.70
N GLY A 175 37.43 9.80 5.44
CA GLY A 175 37.48 9.87 6.91
C GLY A 175 36.76 11.08 7.50
N PHE A 176 36.58 11.05 8.83
CA PHE A 176 36.00 12.14 9.60
C PHE A 176 37.01 12.64 10.65
N LEU A 177 36.89 13.91 10.97
CA LEU A 177 37.76 14.58 11.95
C LEU A 177 37.23 14.34 13.37
N ASP A 178 38.16 14.06 14.30
CA ASP A 178 37.91 13.99 15.72
C ASP A 178 37.78 15.38 16.37
N MET A 179 37.61 15.45 17.67
CA MET A 179 37.52 16.72 18.40
C MET A 179 38.83 17.51 18.39
N LYS A 180 39.95 16.90 18.03
CA LYS A 180 41.28 17.54 17.90
C LYS A 180 41.56 17.99 16.45
N TRP A 181 40.58 17.85 15.56
CA TRP A 181 40.69 18.19 14.14
C TRP A 181 41.67 17.30 13.35
N THR A 182 41.90 16.09 13.81
CA THR A 182 42.71 15.07 13.14
C THR A 182 41.82 14.04 12.49
N CYS A 183 42.14 13.63 11.28
CA CYS A 183 41.41 12.57 10.58
C CYS A 183 41.84 11.18 11.07
N GLY A 184 40.91 10.34 11.50
CA GLY A 184 41.23 8.99 11.97
C GLY A 184 41.64 7.98 10.88
N ILE A 185 41.62 8.36 9.58
CA ILE A 185 41.99 7.49 8.46
C ILE A 185 43.32 7.91 7.84
N CYS A 186 43.49 9.19 7.50
CA CYS A 186 44.71 9.70 6.86
C CYS A 186 45.61 10.50 7.79
N GLU A 187 45.26 10.59 9.07
CA GLU A 187 46.02 11.30 10.14
C GLU A 187 46.30 12.79 9.86
N THR A 188 45.68 13.35 8.80
CA THR A 188 45.87 14.77 8.47
C THR A 188 45.28 15.66 9.55
N LEU A 189 46.08 16.57 10.06
CA LEU A 189 45.64 17.64 10.97
C LEU A 189 45.01 18.76 10.13
N VAL A 190 43.83 19.21 10.52
CA VAL A 190 43.05 20.22 9.80
C VAL A 190 42.90 21.49 10.62
N CYS A 191 43.02 22.64 10.00
CA CYS A 191 42.83 23.91 10.68
C CYS A 191 41.36 24.18 11.02
N SER A 192 41.07 24.44 12.29
CA SER A 192 39.70 24.71 12.77
C SER A 192 39.12 26.04 12.30
N LYS A 193 39.92 26.94 11.73
CA LYS A 193 39.51 28.28 11.27
C LYS A 193 39.14 28.30 9.78
N CYS A 194 39.96 27.67 8.90
CA CYS A 194 39.73 27.66 7.43
C CYS A 194 39.30 26.29 6.87
N ASN A 195 39.36 25.21 7.68
CA ASN A 195 39.05 23.83 7.30
C ASN A 195 39.97 23.24 6.23
N GLU A 196 41.17 23.80 6.05
CA GLU A 196 42.21 23.30 5.16
C GLU A 196 43.27 22.47 5.93
N PRO A 197 43.98 21.52 5.28
CA PRO A 197 45.06 20.76 5.89
C PRO A 197 46.11 21.67 6.48
N LYS A 198 46.53 21.42 7.74
CA LYS A 198 47.47 22.25 8.45
C LYS A 198 48.91 21.73 8.26
N GLY A 199 49.69 22.39 7.38
CA GLY A 199 51.13 22.19 7.22
C GLY A 199 51.96 22.94 8.29
N GLU A 200 53.30 22.75 8.31
CA GLU A 200 54.20 23.33 9.31
C GLU A 200 54.18 24.87 9.34
N ASN A 201 53.86 25.55 8.23
CA ASN A 201 53.76 27.01 8.13
C ASN A 201 52.38 27.43 7.59
N HIS A 202 51.29 26.92 8.19
CA HIS A 202 49.94 27.20 7.75
C HIS A 202 49.49 28.62 8.09
N GLU A 203 49.31 29.49 7.06
CA GLU A 203 48.60 30.76 7.15
C GLU A 203 47.22 30.61 6.60
N CYS A 204 46.19 31.05 7.35
CA CYS A 204 44.80 30.96 6.92
C CYS A 204 44.52 32.02 5.86
N ASN A 205 44.03 31.62 4.70
CA ASN A 205 43.50 32.53 3.71
C ASN A 205 42.26 33.26 4.26
N PRO A 206 42.21 34.62 4.22
CA PRO A 206 41.06 35.38 4.73
C PRO A 206 39.72 34.99 4.13
N ASP A 207 39.70 34.69 2.85
CA ASP A 207 38.48 34.32 2.11
C ASP A 207 37.93 32.97 2.57
N ASP A 208 38.80 31.99 2.85
CA ASP A 208 38.39 30.68 3.36
C ASP A 208 37.86 30.77 4.80
N VAL A 209 38.45 31.65 5.62
CA VAL A 209 37.98 31.93 6.97
C VAL A 209 36.60 32.60 6.96
N GLU A 210 36.35 33.51 6.02
CA GLU A 210 35.06 34.17 5.88
C GLU A 210 34.00 33.21 5.32
N THR A 211 34.35 32.39 4.32
CA THR A 211 33.52 31.30 3.80
C THR A 211 33.15 30.30 4.92
N MET A 212 34.11 29.92 5.76
CA MET A 212 33.82 29.02 6.88
C MET A 212 32.95 29.65 7.97
N LYS A 213 33.01 30.96 8.16
CA LYS A 213 32.10 31.68 9.07
C LYS A 213 30.66 31.69 8.49
N LEU A 214 30.50 31.94 7.20
CA LEU A 214 29.21 31.90 6.50
C LEU A 214 28.59 30.48 6.52
N LEU A 215 29.39 29.47 6.19
CA LEU A 215 28.95 28.08 6.24
C LEU A 215 28.55 27.63 7.64
N LYS A 216 29.25 28.07 8.66
CA LYS A 216 28.90 27.79 10.07
C LYS A 216 27.60 28.44 10.51
N ARG A 217 27.27 29.62 9.96
CA ARG A 217 26.05 30.36 10.29
C ARG A 217 24.84 29.81 9.59
N ASP A 218 24.96 29.46 8.29
CA ASP A 218 23.84 29.21 7.39
C ASP A 218 23.69 27.73 7.01
N SER A 219 24.54 26.83 7.55
CA SER A 219 24.48 25.38 7.25
C SER A 219 24.52 24.53 8.52
N LYS A 220 23.75 23.43 8.54
CA LYS A 220 23.79 22.41 9.58
C LYS A 220 23.98 21.02 8.97
N PRO A 221 24.72 20.11 9.65
CA PRO A 221 24.89 18.75 9.15
C PRO A 221 23.59 17.95 9.30
N CYS A 222 23.27 17.14 8.29
CA CYS A 222 22.18 16.17 8.39
C CYS A 222 22.48 15.15 9.50
N PRO A 223 21.50 14.84 10.38
CA PRO A 223 21.72 13.92 11.50
C PRO A 223 21.87 12.45 11.10
N ALA A 224 21.67 12.11 9.81
CA ALA A 224 21.83 10.75 9.32
C ALA A 224 23.12 10.54 8.53
N CYS A 225 23.47 11.44 7.59
CA CYS A 225 24.61 11.27 6.69
C CYS A 225 25.72 12.32 6.87
N GLY A 226 25.54 13.33 7.73
CA GLY A 226 26.53 14.37 7.99
C GLY A 226 26.71 15.43 6.89
N MET A 227 25.99 15.31 5.76
CA MET A 227 26.04 16.32 4.68
C MET A 227 25.55 17.66 5.18
N LEU A 228 26.32 18.72 4.88
CA LEU A 228 25.95 20.09 5.23
C LEU A 228 24.77 20.55 4.36
N ILE A 229 23.71 20.97 5.00
CA ILE A 229 22.50 21.50 4.37
C ILE A 229 22.36 22.96 4.73
N THR A 230 22.18 23.81 3.70
CA THR A 230 22.01 25.25 3.88
C THR A 230 20.51 25.57 3.83
N LYS A 231 20.06 26.36 4.80
CA LYS A 231 18.68 26.86 4.82
C LYS A 231 18.64 28.21 4.10
N ILE A 232 17.90 28.26 2.99
CA ILE A 232 17.73 29.51 2.23
C ILE A 232 16.56 30.29 2.82
N ASP A 233 15.38 29.66 2.95
CA ASP A 233 14.17 30.21 3.56
C ASP A 233 13.20 29.09 3.98
N GLY A 234 12.17 29.39 4.77
CA GLY A 234 11.07 28.47 5.05
C GLY A 234 10.98 27.93 6.50
N CYS A 235 10.23 26.84 6.67
CA CYS A 235 9.87 26.26 7.96
C CYS A 235 11.06 25.57 8.66
N ASP A 236 10.84 25.12 9.89
CA ASP A 236 11.86 24.40 10.68
C ASP A 236 12.19 23.01 10.14
N GLN A 237 11.29 22.40 9.37
CA GLN A 237 11.48 21.05 8.85
C GLN A 237 12.36 21.06 7.59
N MET A 238 13.51 20.39 7.65
CA MET A 238 14.47 20.26 6.57
C MET A 238 14.47 18.84 6.01
N TRP A 239 14.82 18.72 4.73
CA TRP A 239 14.93 17.44 4.02
C TRP A 239 16.34 17.29 3.42
N CYS A 240 17.00 16.17 3.68
CA CYS A 240 18.30 15.87 3.10
C CYS A 240 18.14 15.39 1.65
N THR A 241 18.74 16.11 0.71
CA THR A 241 18.69 15.81 -0.73
C THR A 241 19.80 14.86 -1.20
N ALA A 242 20.65 14.35 -0.30
CA ALA A 242 21.69 13.39 -0.65
C ALA A 242 21.09 12.07 -1.17
N GLU A 243 21.64 11.51 -2.27
CA GLU A 243 21.09 10.40 -3.06
C GLU A 243 20.70 9.14 -2.26
N ASN A 244 21.26 8.88 -1.11
CA ASN A 244 20.94 7.68 -0.31
C ASN A 244 20.54 8.00 1.13
N CYS A 245 20.16 9.25 1.42
CA CYS A 245 19.86 9.65 2.78
C CYS A 245 18.39 9.97 3.01
N HIS A 246 17.82 10.92 2.28
CA HIS A 246 16.41 11.31 2.30
C HIS A 246 15.79 11.48 3.70
N THR A 247 16.59 11.98 4.67
CA THR A 247 16.17 12.12 6.06
C THR A 247 15.55 13.49 6.31
N ALA A 248 14.35 13.51 6.91
CA ALA A 248 13.75 14.74 7.44
C ALA A 248 14.29 15.05 8.84
N PHE A 249 14.57 16.31 9.14
CA PHE A 249 15.04 16.74 10.46
C PHE A 249 14.65 18.19 10.77
N SER A 250 14.59 18.52 12.06
CA SER A 250 14.34 19.89 12.53
C SER A 250 15.60 20.73 12.42
N TRP A 251 15.51 21.90 11.78
CA TRP A 251 16.61 22.85 11.69
C TRP A 251 17.03 23.41 13.06
N LYS A 252 16.08 23.62 13.97
CA LYS A 252 16.37 24.16 15.29
C LYS A 252 17.08 23.16 16.17
N THR A 253 16.56 21.93 16.25
CA THR A 253 17.05 20.91 17.19
C THR A 253 18.12 19.98 16.61
N GLY A 254 18.22 19.86 15.26
CA GLY A 254 19.09 18.90 14.57
C GLY A 254 18.61 17.43 14.69
N GLN A 255 17.44 17.17 15.29
CA GLN A 255 16.92 15.82 15.47
C GLN A 255 16.10 15.37 14.25
N LYS A 256 16.09 14.03 14.00
CA LYS A 256 15.26 13.44 12.96
C LYS A 256 13.79 13.67 13.26
N VAL A 257 13.02 14.05 12.24
CA VAL A 257 11.57 14.21 12.30
C VAL A 257 10.92 13.02 11.63
N TYR A 258 9.98 12.39 12.34
CA TYR A 258 9.15 11.30 11.87
C TYR A 258 7.70 11.80 11.75
N GLY A 259 6.95 11.37 10.73
CA GLY A 259 5.58 11.78 10.49
C GLY A 259 5.42 12.71 9.28
N ASN A 260 4.42 13.58 9.30
CA ASN A 260 4.08 14.43 8.13
C ASN A 260 5.24 15.33 7.70
N ILE A 261 5.78 15.04 6.50
CA ILE A 261 6.85 15.80 5.90
C ILE A 261 6.24 16.74 4.85
N HIS A 262 6.30 18.06 5.11
CA HIS A 262 5.72 19.10 4.23
C HIS A 262 6.79 19.98 3.56
N ASN A 263 8.05 19.54 3.57
CA ASN A 263 9.15 20.25 2.91
C ASN A 263 9.00 20.17 1.38
N PRO A 264 9.14 21.29 0.61
CA PRO A 264 8.97 21.31 -0.84
C PRO A 264 9.87 20.32 -1.59
N HIS A 265 11.11 20.11 -1.15
CA HIS A 265 12.04 19.16 -1.78
C HIS A 265 11.59 17.71 -1.61
N PHE A 266 10.94 17.39 -0.50
CA PHE A 266 10.31 16.12 -0.29
C PHE A 266 9.11 15.90 -1.23
N ILE A 267 8.27 16.91 -1.42
CA ILE A 267 7.14 16.87 -2.36
C ILE A 267 7.67 16.67 -3.80
N GLN A 268 8.72 17.37 -4.17
CA GLN A 268 9.35 17.23 -5.49
C GLN A 268 9.95 15.84 -5.70
N PHE A 269 10.63 15.27 -4.70
CA PHE A 269 11.13 13.89 -4.71
C PHE A 269 10.01 12.88 -4.96
N THR A 270 8.85 13.09 -4.32
CA THR A 270 7.67 12.24 -4.49
C THR A 270 7.06 12.33 -5.88
N LEU A 271 6.98 13.54 -6.45
CA LEU A 271 6.49 13.76 -7.80
C LEU A 271 7.38 13.13 -8.88
N GLN A 272 8.66 12.94 -8.60
CA GLN A 272 9.64 12.29 -9.48
C GLN A 272 9.65 10.76 -9.37
N GLY A 273 8.67 10.14 -8.69
CA GLY A 273 8.51 8.69 -8.59
C GLY A 273 9.08 8.07 -7.31
N GLY A 274 9.50 8.88 -6.35
CA GLY A 274 9.82 8.45 -4.99
C GLY A 274 8.55 7.94 -4.31
N ARG A 275 8.51 6.66 -3.87
CA ARG A 275 7.40 6.14 -3.10
C ARG A 275 7.37 6.77 -1.71
N LEU A 276 6.28 7.49 -1.45
CA LEU A 276 5.87 7.85 -0.09
C LEU A 276 5.12 6.68 0.52
N GLU A 277 5.58 6.19 1.65
CA GLU A 277 4.66 5.66 2.64
C GLU A 277 3.93 6.85 3.25
N ARG A 278 2.69 7.09 2.82
CA ARG A 278 1.83 8.11 3.42
C ARG A 278 1.50 7.68 4.82
N ASP A 279 1.73 8.54 5.80
CA ASP A 279 1.25 8.33 7.15
C ASP A 279 -0.29 8.31 7.17
N VAL A 280 -0.84 7.45 8.03
CA VAL A 280 -2.26 7.39 8.30
C VAL A 280 -2.71 8.76 8.81
N GLY A 281 -3.32 9.57 7.93
CA GLY A 281 -3.74 10.94 8.25
C GLY A 281 -3.41 11.99 7.19
N ASP A 282 -2.65 11.67 6.16
CA ASP A 282 -2.39 12.57 5.03
C ASP A 282 -3.61 12.57 4.10
N ILE A 283 -4.44 13.62 4.18
CA ILE A 283 -5.71 13.73 3.45
C ILE A 283 -5.44 14.32 2.07
N PRO A 284 -5.67 13.56 0.97
CA PRO A 284 -5.78 14.14 -0.35
C PRO A 284 -6.92 15.17 -0.37
N CYS A 285 -6.82 16.23 -1.19
CA CYS A 285 -7.94 17.15 -1.40
C CYS A 285 -9.21 16.34 -1.74
N GLY A 286 -10.21 16.34 -0.85
CA GLY A 286 -11.44 15.56 -0.99
C GLY A 286 -11.49 14.24 -0.22
N GLY A 287 -10.54 13.94 0.68
CA GLY A 287 -10.53 12.75 1.54
C GLY A 287 -11.57 12.75 2.67
N ILE A 288 -11.46 11.76 3.57
CA ILE A 288 -12.34 11.63 4.74
C ILE A 288 -12.18 12.85 5.64
N PRO A 289 -13.28 13.54 6.03
CA PRO A 289 -13.23 14.68 6.94
C PRO A 289 -12.49 14.38 8.24
N ASP A 290 -11.80 15.39 8.77
CA ASP A 290 -11.08 15.22 10.03
C ASP A 290 -12.06 14.92 11.17
N TYR A 291 -11.67 14.00 12.06
CA TYR A 291 -12.46 13.57 13.21
C TYR A 291 -12.89 14.77 14.09
N TRP A 292 -11.96 15.70 14.33
CA TRP A 292 -12.22 16.87 15.19
C TRP A 292 -13.18 17.87 14.57
N ILE A 293 -13.23 17.98 13.25
CA ILE A 293 -14.24 18.83 12.56
C ILE A 293 -15.64 18.28 12.85
N ILE A 294 -15.83 16.97 12.75
CA ILE A 294 -17.12 16.33 13.03
C ILE A 294 -17.49 16.54 14.50
N VAL A 295 -16.56 16.26 15.42
CA VAL A 295 -16.78 16.43 16.86
C VAL A 295 -17.18 17.86 17.20
N ASN A 296 -16.41 18.85 16.76
CA ASN A 296 -16.65 20.26 17.07
C ASN A 296 -17.99 20.75 16.51
N ARG A 297 -18.31 20.43 15.25
CA ARG A 297 -19.59 20.82 14.64
C ARG A 297 -20.78 20.13 15.29
N MET A 298 -20.65 18.86 15.67
CA MET A 298 -21.69 18.16 16.42
C MET A 298 -21.87 18.73 17.83
N ASP A 299 -20.82 19.22 18.47
CA ASP A 299 -20.92 19.91 19.77
C ASP A 299 -21.62 21.29 19.63
N GLU A 300 -21.39 22.01 18.53
CA GLU A 300 -22.19 23.21 18.23
C GLU A 300 -23.67 22.87 17.97
N LEU A 301 -23.95 21.81 17.21
CA LEU A 301 -25.32 21.34 16.99
C LEU A 301 -26.03 21.01 18.33
N ARG A 302 -25.33 20.33 19.24
CA ARG A 302 -25.88 19.98 20.55
C ARG A 302 -26.21 21.20 21.45
N LYS A 303 -25.55 22.34 21.24
CA LYS A 303 -25.88 23.58 21.92
C LYS A 303 -27.18 24.22 21.39
N ILE A 304 -27.50 23.93 20.11
CA ILE A 304 -28.73 24.42 19.43
C ILE A 304 -29.89 23.46 19.68
N HIS A 305 -29.63 22.17 19.55
CA HIS A 305 -30.59 21.06 19.72
C HIS A 305 -30.08 20.09 20.79
N PRO A 306 -30.26 20.45 22.10
CA PRO A 306 -29.86 19.56 23.18
C PRO A 306 -30.81 18.36 23.26
N GLY A 307 -30.28 17.15 23.31
CA GLY A 307 -31.07 15.92 23.41
C GLY A 307 -30.31 14.66 23.17
N GLU A 308 -30.96 13.53 23.41
CA GLU A 308 -30.36 12.18 23.20
C GLU A 308 -30.14 11.89 21.73
N GLU A 309 -31.01 12.40 20.85
CA GLU A 309 -30.89 12.21 19.40
C GLU A 309 -29.56 12.73 18.84
N THR A 310 -29.21 13.97 19.19
CA THR A 310 -27.96 14.60 18.71
C THR A 310 -26.72 13.94 19.31
N LEU A 311 -26.84 13.36 20.51
CA LEU A 311 -25.79 12.54 21.10
C LEU A 311 -25.59 11.23 20.31
N LEU A 312 -26.68 10.56 19.92
CA LEU A 312 -26.64 9.36 19.13
C LEU A 312 -26.09 9.65 17.73
N MET A 313 -26.50 10.73 17.08
CA MET A 313 -25.96 11.17 15.81
C MET A 313 -24.45 11.41 15.90
N LYS A 314 -23.97 12.11 16.93
CA LYS A 314 -22.52 12.32 17.16
C LYS A 314 -21.78 11.00 17.24
N LYS A 315 -22.29 10.03 18.01
CA LYS A 315 -21.73 8.70 18.16
C LYS A 315 -21.67 7.98 16.81
N GLN A 316 -22.75 7.98 16.06
CA GLN A 316 -22.82 7.32 14.74
C GLN A 316 -21.83 7.93 13.74
N LEU A 317 -21.75 9.27 13.65
CA LEU A 317 -20.86 9.95 12.70
C LEU A 317 -19.37 9.76 13.07
N THR A 318 -19.04 9.78 14.36
CA THR A 318 -17.67 9.52 14.81
C THR A 318 -17.24 8.07 14.57
N TRP A 319 -18.13 7.10 14.74
CA TRP A 319 -17.87 5.70 14.43
C TRP A 319 -17.78 5.47 12.93
N PHE A 320 -18.62 6.15 12.15
CA PHE A 320 -18.55 6.08 10.69
C PHE A 320 -17.22 6.65 10.16
N ASN A 321 -16.77 7.77 10.68
CA ASN A 321 -15.45 8.31 10.35
C ASN A 321 -14.32 7.33 10.66
N ARG A 322 -14.35 6.69 11.84
CA ARG A 322 -13.35 5.66 12.21
C ARG A 322 -13.40 4.46 11.28
N LEU A 323 -14.60 4.00 10.92
CA LEU A 323 -14.77 2.89 9.97
C LEU A 323 -14.17 3.23 8.61
N LEU A 324 -14.47 4.42 8.06
CA LEU A 324 -13.93 4.85 6.78
C LEU A 324 -12.40 4.89 6.79
N ARG A 325 -11.78 5.48 7.81
CA ARG A 325 -10.32 5.51 7.97
C ARG A 325 -9.71 4.11 8.10
N HIS A 326 -10.37 3.21 8.81
CA HIS A 326 -9.92 1.82 8.93
C HIS A 326 -9.98 1.10 7.59
N LEU A 327 -11.05 1.28 6.82
CA LEU A 327 -11.21 0.67 5.51
C LEU A 327 -10.27 1.28 4.46
N GLU A 328 -10.02 2.60 4.51
CA GLU A 328 -9.03 3.29 3.69
C GLU A 328 -7.62 2.73 3.93
N ALA A 329 -7.26 2.46 5.19
CA ALA A 329 -5.99 1.82 5.52
C ALA A 329 -5.88 0.40 4.92
N ILE A 330 -6.97 -0.37 4.88
CA ILE A 330 -7.01 -1.69 4.21
C ILE A 330 -6.80 -1.54 2.70
N GLU A 331 -7.40 -0.52 2.08
CA GLU A 331 -7.27 -0.22 0.65
C GLU A 331 -5.83 0.16 0.28
N LEU A 332 -5.19 1.03 1.09
CA LEU A 332 -3.79 1.43 0.89
C LEU A 332 -2.81 0.25 0.96
N HIS A 333 -3.17 -0.80 1.69
CA HIS A 333 -2.40 -2.05 1.77
C HIS A 333 -2.88 -3.11 0.77
N ALA A 334 -3.50 -2.69 -0.33
CA ALA A 334 -3.87 -3.60 -1.41
C ALA A 334 -2.63 -4.36 -1.91
N PRO A 335 -2.71 -5.68 -2.06
CA PRO A 335 -1.55 -6.46 -2.47
C PRO A 335 -1.10 -6.05 -3.88
N PRO A 336 0.21 -5.99 -4.14
CA PRO A 336 0.73 -5.72 -5.48
C PRO A 336 0.22 -6.75 -6.49
N ALA A 337 0.35 -6.44 -7.76
CA ALA A 337 0.03 -7.36 -8.84
C ALA A 337 0.67 -8.74 -8.61
N VAL A 338 -0.02 -9.81 -9.01
CA VAL A 338 0.47 -11.18 -8.80
C VAL A 338 1.80 -11.36 -9.53
N ASN A 339 2.87 -11.53 -8.76
CA ASN A 339 4.17 -11.89 -9.31
C ASN A 339 4.33 -13.42 -9.25
N ASN A 340 4.54 -14.04 -10.39
CA ASN A 340 4.71 -15.49 -10.54
C ASN A 340 6.16 -15.90 -10.82
N THR A 341 7.13 -15.00 -10.71
CA THR A 341 8.55 -15.28 -10.98
C THR A 341 9.06 -16.46 -10.17
N ASP A 342 8.68 -16.56 -8.90
CA ASP A 342 9.10 -17.65 -8.01
C ASP A 342 8.68 -19.04 -8.51
N ILE A 343 7.45 -19.19 -9.00
CA ILE A 343 6.99 -20.48 -9.54
C ILE A 343 7.50 -20.74 -10.96
N ARG A 344 7.80 -19.69 -11.76
CA ARG A 344 8.49 -19.85 -13.04
C ARG A 344 9.91 -20.35 -12.84
N VAL A 345 10.65 -19.80 -11.88
CA VAL A 345 11.99 -20.27 -11.50
C VAL A 345 11.96 -21.74 -11.08
N GLN A 346 11.01 -22.14 -10.21
CA GLN A 346 10.85 -23.54 -9.80
C GLN A 346 10.51 -24.46 -10.99
N PHE A 347 9.67 -23.99 -11.93
CA PHE A 347 9.34 -24.72 -13.14
C PHE A 347 10.57 -24.89 -14.04
N MET A 348 11.37 -23.85 -14.26
CA MET A 348 12.60 -23.89 -15.06
C MET A 348 13.69 -24.77 -14.43
N LEU A 349 13.75 -24.86 -13.11
CA LEU A 349 14.64 -25.75 -12.38
C LEU A 349 14.15 -27.22 -12.31
N ASN A 350 13.04 -27.56 -12.99
CA ASN A 350 12.36 -28.85 -12.94
C ASN A 350 11.91 -29.31 -11.54
N GLU A 351 11.75 -28.37 -10.60
CA GLU A 351 11.24 -28.63 -9.23
C GLU A 351 9.72 -28.68 -9.18
N LEU A 352 9.06 -28.05 -10.14
CA LEU A 352 7.61 -27.96 -10.24
C LEU A 352 7.13 -28.56 -11.57
N PRO A 353 6.44 -29.71 -11.61
CA PRO A 353 5.88 -30.28 -12.84
C PRO A 353 4.77 -29.38 -13.39
N GLU A 354 4.56 -29.40 -14.70
CA GLU A 354 3.60 -28.53 -15.41
C GLU A 354 2.18 -28.56 -14.83
N CYS A 355 1.71 -29.73 -14.43
CA CYS A 355 0.37 -29.87 -13.83
C CYS A 355 0.26 -29.12 -12.51
N LYS A 356 1.30 -29.12 -11.65
CA LYS A 356 1.35 -28.36 -10.40
C LYS A 356 1.55 -26.87 -10.67
N PHE A 357 2.37 -26.52 -11.66
CA PHE A 357 2.58 -25.14 -12.08
C PHE A 357 1.23 -24.50 -12.49
N LYS A 358 0.48 -25.16 -13.38
CA LYS A 358 -0.87 -24.77 -13.80
C LYS A 358 -1.84 -24.61 -12.62
N PHE A 359 -1.82 -25.55 -11.69
CA PHE A 359 -2.65 -25.50 -10.47
C PHE A 359 -2.32 -24.31 -9.58
N GLU A 360 -1.04 -24.04 -9.32
CA GLU A 360 -0.62 -22.89 -8.49
C GLU A 360 -0.95 -21.55 -9.16
N LEU A 361 -0.79 -21.44 -10.47
CA LEU A 361 -1.22 -20.24 -11.23
C LEU A 361 -2.71 -19.97 -11.04
N GLN A 362 -3.56 -20.97 -11.25
CA GLN A 362 -4.99 -20.84 -11.06
C GLN A 362 -5.37 -20.47 -9.63
N LYS A 363 -4.72 -21.07 -8.65
CA LYS A 363 -4.95 -20.79 -7.24
C LYS A 363 -4.56 -19.36 -6.88
N ARG A 364 -3.44 -18.84 -7.41
CA ARG A 364 -3.01 -17.44 -7.24
C ARG A 364 -3.97 -16.47 -7.92
N GLU A 365 -4.38 -16.75 -9.16
CA GLU A 365 -5.36 -15.94 -9.89
C GLU A 365 -6.70 -15.88 -9.13
N LYS A 366 -7.23 -17.02 -8.69
CA LYS A 366 -8.47 -17.07 -7.91
C LYS A 366 -8.38 -16.25 -6.62
N ARG A 367 -7.23 -16.31 -5.93
CA ARG A 367 -6.99 -15.50 -4.73
C ARG A 367 -6.93 -14.00 -5.05
N ALA A 368 -6.24 -13.63 -6.14
CA ALA A 368 -6.11 -12.25 -6.57
C ALA A 368 -7.48 -11.67 -6.98
N LYS A 369 -8.24 -12.39 -7.80
CA LYS A 369 -9.61 -12.00 -8.21
C LYS A 369 -10.52 -11.82 -7.00
N LYS A 370 -10.52 -12.78 -6.07
CA LYS A 370 -11.29 -12.66 -4.82
C LYS A 370 -10.93 -11.41 -4.03
N LYS A 371 -9.62 -11.16 -3.83
CA LYS A 371 -9.16 -9.98 -3.10
C LYS A 371 -9.57 -8.70 -3.81
N LYS A 372 -9.43 -8.64 -5.12
CA LYS A 372 -9.82 -7.50 -5.94
C LYS A 372 -11.31 -7.20 -5.80
N GLU A 373 -12.19 -8.18 -5.93
CA GLU A 373 -13.64 -7.96 -5.82
C GLU A 373 -14.06 -7.48 -4.42
N PHE A 374 -13.45 -7.98 -3.35
CA PHE A 374 -13.68 -7.45 -2.00
C PHE A 374 -13.15 -6.02 -1.86
N LEU A 375 -11.97 -5.74 -2.42
CA LEU A 375 -11.39 -4.41 -2.41
C LEU A 375 -12.26 -3.41 -3.17
N ASP A 376 -12.76 -3.76 -4.35
CA ASP A 376 -13.62 -2.90 -5.17
C ASP A 376 -14.87 -2.47 -4.40
N VAL A 377 -15.49 -3.38 -3.62
CA VAL A 377 -16.63 -3.06 -2.75
C VAL A 377 -16.19 -2.14 -1.59
N THR A 378 -15.02 -2.41 -1.00
CA THR A 378 -14.48 -1.59 0.10
C THR A 378 -14.18 -0.17 -0.39
N THR A 379 -13.51 -0.04 -1.53
CA THR A 379 -13.19 1.24 -2.18
C THR A 379 -14.45 2.04 -2.48
N MET A 380 -15.45 1.40 -3.08
CA MET A 380 -16.75 2.02 -3.32
C MET A 380 -17.38 2.52 -2.02
N PHE A 381 -17.34 1.71 -0.95
CA PHE A 381 -17.89 2.10 0.36
C PHE A 381 -17.16 3.29 0.97
N VAL A 382 -15.83 3.32 0.91
CA VAL A 382 -15.00 4.41 1.42
C VAL A 382 -15.26 5.70 0.65
N HIS A 383 -15.21 5.67 -0.69
CA HIS A 383 -15.43 6.86 -1.52
C HIS A 383 -16.84 7.43 -1.32
N THR A 384 -17.88 6.60 -1.47
CA THR A 384 -19.28 7.04 -1.28
C THR A 384 -19.52 7.50 0.16
N GLY A 385 -18.97 6.78 1.14
CA GLY A 385 -19.08 7.15 2.55
C GLY A 385 -18.41 8.47 2.88
N SER A 386 -17.25 8.74 2.28
CA SER A 386 -16.54 10.02 2.43
C SER A 386 -17.32 11.20 1.86
N ASP A 387 -17.98 11.00 0.72
CA ASP A 387 -18.84 12.02 0.10
C ASP A 387 -20.06 12.32 0.98
N ILE A 388 -20.73 11.29 1.49
CA ILE A 388 -21.86 11.43 2.41
C ILE A 388 -21.41 12.16 3.69
N LEU A 389 -20.27 11.78 4.26
CA LEU A 389 -19.77 12.38 5.49
C LEU A 389 -19.39 13.86 5.31
N ARG A 390 -18.81 14.23 4.15
CA ARG A 390 -18.53 15.63 3.79
C ARG A 390 -19.83 16.43 3.68
N HIS A 391 -20.80 15.89 2.99
CA HIS A 391 -22.11 16.54 2.87
C HIS A 391 -22.77 16.76 4.24
N ILE A 392 -22.70 15.78 5.15
CA ILE A 392 -23.19 15.95 6.53
C ILE A 392 -22.41 17.07 7.24
N VAL A 393 -21.08 17.09 7.12
CA VAL A 393 -20.25 18.16 7.71
C VAL A 393 -20.66 19.53 7.21
N ASP A 394 -21.02 19.67 5.93
CA ASP A 394 -21.49 20.94 5.36
C ASP A 394 -22.87 21.36 5.89
N LEU A 395 -23.74 20.39 6.21
CA LEU A 395 -25.05 20.65 6.84
C LEU A 395 -24.94 21.01 8.33
N LEU A 396 -23.82 20.65 9.00
CA LEU A 396 -23.62 20.92 10.42
C LEU A 396 -23.22 22.38 10.68
N PRO A 397 -23.70 23.01 11.78
CA PRO A 397 -23.46 24.40 12.05
C PRO A 397 -22.00 24.74 12.36
N LEU A 398 -21.54 25.87 11.86
CA LEU A 398 -20.24 26.46 12.20
C LEU A 398 -20.30 27.29 13.51
N ALA A 399 -21.50 27.83 13.85
CA ALA A 399 -21.72 28.68 15.00
C ALA A 399 -23.19 28.59 15.50
N ARG A 400 -23.43 29.05 16.72
CA ARG A 400 -24.74 28.94 17.45
C ARG A 400 -25.95 29.54 16.75
N TYR A 401 -25.80 30.42 15.80
CA TYR A 401 -26.92 31.20 15.22
C TYR A 401 -27.32 30.76 13.81
N VAL A 402 -26.85 29.60 13.39
CA VAL A 402 -27.14 29.03 12.06
C VAL A 402 -28.40 28.18 12.15
N ARG A 403 -29.35 28.39 11.25
CA ARG A 403 -30.51 27.50 11.10
C ARG A 403 -30.07 26.18 10.55
N VAL A 404 -30.35 25.09 11.25
CA VAL A 404 -29.92 23.73 10.87
C VAL A 404 -31.15 22.96 10.41
N ASP A 405 -31.00 22.27 9.26
CA ASP A 405 -32.00 21.34 8.76
C ASP A 405 -31.74 19.95 9.35
N MET A 406 -32.43 19.63 10.43
CA MET A 406 -32.30 18.34 11.12
C MET A 406 -32.79 17.15 10.26
N ASP A 407 -33.80 17.40 9.40
CA ASP A 407 -34.35 16.33 8.55
C ASP A 407 -33.36 15.94 7.45
N ALA A 408 -32.68 16.92 6.86
CA ALA A 408 -31.59 16.64 5.91
C ALA A 408 -30.46 15.81 6.54
N ILE A 409 -30.07 16.11 7.80
CA ILE A 409 -29.05 15.32 8.50
C ILE A 409 -29.55 13.88 8.75
N ARG A 410 -30.79 13.71 9.20
CA ARG A 410 -31.39 12.38 9.41
C ARG A 410 -31.39 11.55 8.11
N GLU A 411 -31.77 12.18 7.00
CA GLU A 411 -31.78 11.52 5.69
C GLU A 411 -30.38 11.02 5.31
N GLN A 412 -29.36 11.84 5.50
CA GLN A 412 -27.97 11.42 5.19
C GLN A 412 -27.51 10.27 6.10
N ILE A 413 -27.86 10.26 7.36
CA ILE A 413 -27.56 9.14 8.27
C ILE A 413 -28.27 7.85 7.82
N GLU A 414 -29.52 7.94 7.32
CA GLU A 414 -30.21 6.78 6.77
C GLU A 414 -29.54 6.28 5.47
N ILE A 415 -28.98 7.18 4.65
CA ILE A 415 -28.19 6.82 3.47
C ILE A 415 -26.93 6.03 3.89
N ILE A 416 -26.26 6.37 4.99
CA ILE A 416 -25.14 5.57 5.54
C ILE A 416 -25.60 4.14 5.84
N ASN A 417 -26.77 3.96 6.45
CA ASN A 417 -27.34 2.63 6.73
C ASN A 417 -27.67 1.85 5.46
N LYS A 418 -28.19 2.51 4.43
CA LYS A 418 -28.44 1.91 3.12
C LYS A 418 -27.15 1.46 2.45
N LEU A 419 -26.11 2.31 2.47
CA LEU A 419 -24.78 2.00 1.95
C LEU A 419 -24.17 0.78 2.65
N ARG A 420 -24.25 0.71 3.97
CA ARG A 420 -23.81 -0.43 4.78
C ARG A 420 -24.49 -1.73 4.38
N LYS A 421 -25.83 -1.71 4.29
CA LYS A 421 -26.64 -2.89 3.87
C LYS A 421 -26.24 -3.33 2.45
N TYR A 422 -26.04 -2.38 1.54
CA TYR A 422 -25.60 -2.67 0.18
C TYR A 422 -24.20 -3.31 0.17
N ALA A 423 -23.22 -2.76 0.85
CA ALA A 423 -21.87 -3.33 0.93
C ALA A 423 -21.90 -4.77 1.48
N ASN A 424 -22.62 -5.01 2.58
CA ASN A 424 -22.78 -6.35 3.14
C ASN A 424 -23.41 -7.34 2.16
N SER A 425 -24.41 -6.90 1.39
CA SER A 425 -25.03 -7.74 0.36
C SER A 425 -24.06 -8.13 -0.75
N GLN A 426 -23.19 -7.21 -1.17
CA GLN A 426 -22.13 -7.49 -2.15
C GLN A 426 -21.07 -8.43 -1.57
N TYR A 427 -20.62 -8.22 -0.33
CA TYR A 427 -19.69 -9.13 0.34
C TYR A 427 -20.25 -10.56 0.43
N GLU A 428 -21.52 -10.73 0.80
CA GLU A 428 -22.16 -12.05 0.85
C GLU A 428 -22.22 -12.71 -0.53
N ARG A 429 -22.50 -11.94 -1.60
CA ARG A 429 -22.52 -12.45 -2.98
C ARG A 429 -21.14 -12.95 -3.40
N ILE A 430 -20.08 -12.15 -3.17
CA ILE A 430 -18.70 -12.53 -3.45
C ILE A 430 -18.33 -13.78 -2.62
N GLY A 431 -18.71 -13.81 -1.34
CA GLY A 431 -18.49 -14.97 -0.47
C GLY A 431 -19.09 -16.27 -1.03
N LYS A 432 -20.31 -16.21 -1.60
CA LYS A 432 -20.96 -17.35 -2.25
C LYS A 432 -20.23 -17.80 -3.52
N ILE A 433 -19.78 -16.86 -4.37
CA ILE A 433 -19.08 -17.14 -5.63
C ILE A 433 -17.73 -17.82 -5.37
N PHE A 434 -16.97 -17.30 -4.42
CA PHE A 434 -15.63 -17.82 -4.11
C PHE A 434 -15.61 -18.91 -3.03
N ALA A 435 -16.80 -19.33 -2.55
CA ALA A 435 -16.97 -20.29 -1.46
C ALA A 435 -16.10 -19.94 -0.23
N CYS A 436 -16.21 -18.71 0.25
CA CYS A 436 -15.45 -18.21 1.40
C CYS A 436 -16.33 -17.39 2.35
N VAL A 437 -15.86 -17.24 3.58
CA VAL A 437 -16.53 -16.38 4.56
C VAL A 437 -16.28 -14.92 4.17
N PRO A 438 -17.33 -14.11 3.96
CA PRO A 438 -17.19 -12.71 3.60
C PRO A 438 -16.93 -11.82 4.81
N PRO A 439 -16.33 -10.64 4.62
CA PRO A 439 -16.30 -9.59 5.64
C PRO A 439 -17.72 -9.05 5.89
N TYR A 440 -17.86 -8.31 6.99
CA TYR A 440 -19.15 -7.80 7.45
C TYR A 440 -18.98 -6.46 8.16
N ILE A 441 -19.89 -5.53 7.91
CA ILE A 441 -19.99 -4.24 8.63
C ILE A 441 -21.22 -4.30 9.53
N SER A 442 -21.01 -4.19 10.85
CA SER A 442 -22.08 -4.27 11.87
C SER A 442 -23.00 -3.05 11.84
N ARG A 443 -24.09 -3.12 12.63
CA ARG A 443 -24.99 -1.96 12.83
C ARG A 443 -24.29 -0.80 13.54
N ASP A 444 -23.33 -1.12 14.40
CA ASP A 444 -22.50 -0.14 15.13
C ASP A 444 -21.30 0.37 14.29
N LEU A 445 -21.33 0.13 12.97
CA LEU A 445 -20.32 0.60 12.03
C LEU A 445 -18.89 0.08 12.35
N GLU A 446 -18.80 -1.17 12.80
CA GLU A 446 -17.54 -1.88 12.98
C GLU A 446 -17.31 -2.87 11.84
N TYR A 447 -16.07 -2.98 11.38
CA TYR A 447 -15.67 -3.92 10.35
C TYR A 447 -15.17 -5.24 10.95
N PHE A 448 -15.73 -6.34 10.50
CA PHE A 448 -15.35 -7.69 10.90
C PHE A 448 -14.89 -8.50 9.69
N ARG A 449 -13.86 -9.30 9.87
CA ARG A 449 -13.44 -10.28 8.84
C ARG A 449 -14.51 -11.35 8.56
N HIS A 450 -15.41 -11.57 9.52
CA HIS A 450 -16.58 -12.47 9.40
C HIS A 450 -17.70 -11.98 10.31
N LYS A 451 -18.94 -12.25 9.88
CA LYS A 451 -20.12 -11.87 10.66
C LYS A 451 -20.08 -12.46 12.07
N PRO A 452 -20.13 -11.66 13.13
CA PRO A 452 -20.14 -12.13 14.50
C PRO A 452 -21.42 -12.92 14.80
N LYS A 453 -21.36 -13.86 15.75
CA LYS A 453 -22.51 -14.70 16.14
C LYS A 453 -23.65 -13.86 16.74
N THR A 454 -23.33 -12.75 17.36
CA THR A 454 -24.27 -11.79 17.97
C THR A 454 -25.13 -11.03 16.97
N ASP A 455 -24.72 -10.98 15.70
CA ASP A 455 -25.39 -10.24 14.62
C ASP A 455 -26.13 -11.18 13.62
N ARG A 456 -26.30 -12.46 14.00
CA ARG A 456 -27.01 -13.49 13.23
C ARG A 456 -28.52 -13.45 13.39
#